data_80ff6ac9fe3ad59ec447881dac5197e0
#
_entry.id   80ff6ac9fe3ad59ec447881dac5197e0
#
_cell.length_a   1.000
_cell.length_b   1.000
_cell.length_c   1.000
_cell.angle_alpha   90.00
_cell.angle_beta   90.00
_cell.angle_gamma   90.00
#
_symmetry.space_group_name_H-M   'P 1'
#
loop_
_entity.id
_entity.type
_entity.pdbx_description
1 polymer ?
#
loop_
_entity_poly.entity_id
_entity_poly.type
_entity_poly.pdbx_seq_one_letter_code
_entity_poly.pdbx_strand_id
1 'polypeptide(L)'
;AENGARVIAVPASWGAGPGKVAQWEVLATARALDCSSFVVAVGQAEPDDPDLREGSAPTGVGHSQITDPLGTVVAAYGSGKCVRAHDIDLAAVETARTRIAVLANRKSI
;
A
#
# COMPACT_ATOMS: atom_id res chain seq x y z
N ALA A 1 1.08 -10.93 9.09
CA ALA A 1 0.14 -10.63 10.18
C ALA A 1 0.08 -11.77 11.21
N GLU A 2 0.00 -13.03 10.81
CA GLU A 2 -0.06 -14.19 11.73
C GLU A 2 1.13 -14.27 12.68
N ASN A 3 2.30 -13.90 12.23
CA ASN A 3 3.52 -13.86 13.04
C ASN A 3 3.70 -12.54 13.81
N GLY A 4 2.63 -11.78 14.00
CA GLY A 4 2.61 -10.56 14.80
C GLY A 4 2.94 -9.27 14.04
N ALA A 5 3.07 -9.29 12.71
CA ALA A 5 3.30 -8.06 11.96
C ALA A 5 2.11 -7.10 12.11
N ARG A 6 2.39 -5.85 12.45
CA ARG A 6 1.40 -4.77 12.57
C ARG A 6 1.54 -3.74 11.45
N VAL A 7 2.69 -3.73 10.78
CA VAL A 7 2.97 -2.90 9.61
C VAL A 7 3.55 -3.79 8.53
N ILE A 8 3.04 -3.67 7.32
CA ILE A 8 3.52 -4.38 6.14
C ILE A 8 4.03 -3.33 5.15
N ALA A 9 5.33 -3.34 4.89
CA ALA A 9 5.94 -2.51 3.86
C ALA A 9 5.87 -3.22 2.50
N VAL A 10 5.37 -2.53 1.49
CA VAL A 10 5.24 -3.04 0.12
C VAL A 10 6.00 -2.10 -0.82
N PRO A 11 7.32 -2.24 -0.94
CA PRO A 11 8.08 -1.51 -1.95
C PRO A 11 7.85 -2.16 -3.32
N ALA A 12 7.54 -1.36 -4.32
CA ALA A 12 7.28 -1.87 -5.66
C ALA A 12 7.61 -0.87 -6.77
N SER A 13 7.98 -1.39 -7.92
CA SER A 13 7.93 -0.67 -9.20
C SER A 13 6.71 -1.16 -9.97
N TRP A 14 5.54 -0.59 -9.65
CA TRP A 14 4.30 -0.97 -10.33
C TRP A 14 4.27 -0.35 -11.72
N GLY A 15 4.19 -1.18 -12.75
CA GLY A 15 4.31 -0.74 -14.13
C GLY A 15 3.23 0.24 -14.56
N ALA A 16 3.60 1.22 -15.39
CA ALA A 16 2.68 2.19 -15.96
C ALA A 16 1.74 1.56 -17.00
N GLY A 17 0.60 2.21 -17.24
CA GLY A 17 -0.38 1.81 -18.24
C GLY A 17 -1.82 2.09 -17.80
N PRO A 18 -2.79 1.90 -18.69
CA PRO A 18 -4.20 2.11 -18.38
C PRO A 18 -4.67 1.27 -17.18
N GLY A 19 -5.32 1.91 -16.21
CA GLY A 19 -5.85 1.26 -15.01
C GLY A 19 -4.81 0.85 -13.96
N LYS A 20 -3.51 1.03 -14.20
CA LYS A 20 -2.45 0.54 -13.32
C LYS A 20 -2.42 1.25 -11.97
N VAL A 21 -2.67 2.55 -11.93
CA VAL A 21 -2.76 3.31 -10.67
C VAL A 21 -3.90 2.76 -9.82
N ALA A 22 -5.10 2.62 -10.38
CA ALA A 22 -6.25 2.10 -9.64
C ALA A 22 -6.02 0.67 -9.13
N GLN A 23 -5.36 -0.18 -9.91
CA GLN A 23 -4.97 -1.53 -9.48
C GLN A 23 -4.03 -1.49 -8.27
N TRP A 24 -3.01 -0.64 -8.32
CA TRP A 24 -2.06 -0.46 -7.23
C TRP A 24 -2.73 0.00 -5.93
N GLU A 25 -3.54 1.04 -6.02
CA GLU A 25 -4.24 1.63 -4.88
C GLU A 25 -5.22 0.64 -4.23
N VAL A 26 -5.99 -0.08 -5.05
CA VAL A 26 -6.96 -1.05 -4.53
C VAL A 26 -6.30 -2.27 -3.90
N LEU A 27 -5.19 -2.75 -4.49
CA LEU A 27 -4.46 -3.89 -3.94
C LEU A 27 -3.80 -3.55 -2.59
N ALA A 28 -3.21 -2.36 -2.47
CA ALA A 28 -2.62 -1.90 -1.23
C ALA A 28 -3.70 -1.74 -0.12
N THR A 29 -4.85 -1.19 -0.47
CA THR A 29 -5.98 -1.03 0.45
C THR A 29 -6.57 -2.35 0.89
N ALA A 30 -6.82 -3.27 -0.04
CA ALA A 30 -7.34 -4.60 0.24
C ALA A 30 -6.37 -5.39 1.15
N ARG A 31 -5.05 -5.25 0.92
CA ARG A 31 -4.04 -5.93 1.74
C ARG A 31 -4.06 -5.46 3.19
N ALA A 32 -4.29 -4.18 3.44
CA ALA A 32 -4.40 -3.67 4.80
C ALA A 32 -5.60 -4.27 5.54
N LEU A 33 -6.72 -4.36 4.85
CA LEU A 33 -7.97 -4.87 5.40
C LEU A 33 -7.91 -6.39 5.66
N ASP A 34 -7.45 -7.19 4.70
CA ASP A 34 -7.39 -8.65 4.84
C ASP A 34 -6.31 -9.15 5.81
N CYS A 35 -5.29 -8.34 6.06
CA CYS A 35 -4.24 -8.62 7.05
C CYS A 35 -4.48 -7.95 8.41
N SER A 36 -5.48 -7.07 8.53
CA SER A 36 -5.72 -6.24 9.72
C SER A 36 -4.44 -5.59 10.23
N SER A 37 -3.69 -4.94 9.33
CA SER A 37 -2.40 -4.31 9.60
C SER A 37 -2.28 -3.02 8.80
N PHE A 38 -1.43 -2.09 9.25
CA PHE A 38 -1.05 -0.98 8.38
C PHE A 38 -0.31 -1.51 7.15
N VAL A 39 -0.63 -0.96 5.98
CA VAL A 39 0.15 -1.17 4.76
C VAL A 39 0.80 0.15 4.35
N VAL A 40 2.12 0.13 4.25
CA VAL A 40 2.93 1.22 3.72
C VAL A 40 3.37 0.81 2.32
N ALA A 41 2.58 1.19 1.33
CA ALA A 41 2.83 0.89 -0.07
C ALA A 41 3.69 2.00 -0.67
N VAL A 42 4.93 1.67 -1.03
CA VAL A 42 5.92 2.62 -1.57
C VAL A 42 6.17 2.31 -3.04
N GLY A 43 5.53 3.08 -3.91
CA GLY A 43 5.68 2.97 -5.36
C GLY A 43 6.86 3.77 -5.87
N GLN A 44 7.66 3.19 -6.75
CA GLN A 44 8.67 3.94 -7.49
C GLN A 44 8.01 5.08 -8.26
N ALA A 45 8.52 6.29 -8.11
CA ALA A 45 8.02 7.47 -8.79
C ALA A 45 8.09 7.32 -10.31
N GLU A 46 7.20 8.02 -10.98
CA GLU A 46 7.29 8.22 -12.42
C GLU A 46 8.59 8.98 -12.76
N PRO A 47 9.31 8.61 -13.82
CA PRO A 47 10.51 9.34 -14.25
C PRO A 47 10.20 10.80 -14.58
N ASP A 48 11.11 11.71 -14.24
CA ASP A 48 11.00 13.12 -14.64
C ASP A 48 11.22 13.30 -16.14
N ASP A 49 12.06 12.45 -16.75
CA ASP A 49 12.38 12.46 -18.17
C ASP A 49 11.22 11.87 -19.00
N PRO A 50 10.62 12.68 -19.90
CA PRO A 50 9.55 12.22 -20.79
C PRO A 50 9.96 11.02 -21.66
N ASP A 51 11.19 10.99 -22.15
CA ASP A 51 11.67 9.91 -23.03
C ASP A 51 11.69 8.56 -22.30
N LEU A 52 11.96 8.56 -20.99
CA LEU A 52 11.88 7.37 -20.17
C LEU A 52 10.44 6.92 -19.91
N ARG A 53 9.49 7.86 -19.84
CA ARG A 53 8.06 7.53 -19.66
C ARG A 53 7.43 6.94 -20.92
N GLU A 54 7.85 7.41 -22.09
CA GLU A 54 7.35 6.97 -23.38
C GLU A 54 8.11 5.76 -23.93
N GLY A 55 9.22 5.39 -23.31
CA GLY A 55 10.05 4.26 -23.68
C GLY A 55 9.40 2.91 -23.40
N SER A 56 9.99 1.83 -23.93
CA SER A 56 9.53 0.46 -23.70
C SER A 56 9.98 -0.12 -22.34
N ALA A 57 10.89 0.53 -21.63
CA ALA A 57 11.35 0.08 -20.33
C ALA A 57 10.24 0.25 -19.28
N PRO A 58 10.03 -0.73 -18.37
CA PRO A 58 9.06 -0.60 -17.31
C PRO A 58 9.44 0.54 -16.37
N THR A 59 8.47 1.42 -16.08
CA THR A 59 8.64 2.55 -15.17
C THR A 59 7.60 2.46 -14.06
N GLY A 60 7.91 3.08 -12.91
CA GLY A 60 6.94 3.19 -11.81
C GLY A 60 5.83 4.19 -12.09
N VAL A 61 4.75 4.10 -11.36
CA VAL A 61 3.62 5.05 -11.40
C VAL A 61 3.60 6.00 -10.21
N GLY A 62 4.45 5.81 -9.21
CA GLY A 62 4.35 6.51 -7.93
C GLY A 62 3.16 6.02 -7.12
N HIS A 63 2.28 6.94 -6.75
CA HIS A 63 1.05 6.68 -6.00
C HIS A 63 1.27 5.86 -4.72
N SER A 64 2.32 6.20 -3.98
CA SER A 64 2.55 5.62 -2.65
C SER A 64 1.39 5.96 -1.72
N GLN A 65 1.05 5.04 -0.83
CA GLN A 65 0.00 5.28 0.16
C GLN A 65 0.27 4.57 1.48
N ILE A 66 -0.32 5.08 2.54
CA ILE A 66 -0.44 4.41 3.81
C ILE A 66 -1.92 4.12 4.04
N THR A 67 -2.24 2.87 4.30
CA THR A 67 -3.59 2.42 4.59
C THR A 67 -3.65 1.83 6.00
N ASP A 68 -4.65 2.20 6.76
CA ASP A 68 -4.86 1.69 8.10
C ASP A 68 -5.46 0.27 8.11
N PRO A 69 -5.48 -0.42 9.26
CA PRO A 69 -5.98 -1.80 9.34
C PRO A 69 -7.47 -1.98 9.01
N LEU A 70 -8.24 -0.91 8.90
CA LEU A 70 -9.66 -0.93 8.51
C LEU A 70 -9.87 -0.56 7.03
N GLY A 71 -8.80 -0.42 6.25
CA GLY A 71 -8.85 -0.11 4.83
C GLY A 71 -9.01 1.38 4.52
N THR A 72 -8.81 2.26 5.50
CA THR A 72 -8.82 3.72 5.26
C THR A 72 -7.45 4.19 4.80
N VAL A 73 -7.39 4.87 3.66
CA VAL A 73 -6.17 5.52 3.19
C VAL A 73 -5.92 6.77 4.02
N VAL A 74 -4.87 6.74 4.85
CA VAL A 74 -4.51 7.83 5.77
C VAL A 74 -3.47 8.78 5.20
N ALA A 75 -2.73 8.36 4.18
CA ALA A 75 -1.83 9.20 3.40
C ALA A 75 -1.75 8.68 1.97
N ALA A 76 -1.77 9.59 1.00
CA ALA A 76 -1.66 9.27 -0.43
C ALA A 76 -0.81 10.30 -1.14
N TYR A 77 -0.11 9.88 -2.19
CA TYR A 77 0.81 10.67 -2.98
C TYR A 77 0.49 10.57 -4.46
N GLY A 78 1.03 11.49 -5.24
CA GLY A 78 0.95 11.44 -6.70
C GLY A 78 2.09 10.64 -7.33
N SER A 79 2.32 10.86 -8.62
CA SER A 79 3.32 10.15 -9.41
C SER A 79 4.77 10.61 -9.17
N GLY A 80 4.97 11.82 -8.63
CA GLY A 80 6.27 12.46 -8.48
C GLY A 80 7.10 11.91 -7.32
N LYS A 81 8.40 12.22 -7.37
CA LYS A 81 9.34 11.89 -6.29
C LYS A 81 9.02 12.68 -5.03
N CYS A 82 8.98 12.01 -3.90
CA CYS A 82 8.84 12.67 -2.60
C CYS A 82 9.38 11.81 -1.46
N VAL A 83 9.69 12.45 -0.33
CA VAL A 83 9.99 11.81 0.94
C VAL A 83 9.12 12.47 2.00
N ARG A 84 8.36 11.69 2.74
CA ARG A 84 7.47 12.15 3.80
C ARG A 84 7.59 11.25 5.02
N ALA A 85 7.43 11.84 6.20
CA ALA A 85 7.29 11.12 7.45
C ALA A 85 5.84 11.19 7.95
N HIS A 86 5.35 10.09 8.47
CA HIS A 86 4.00 9.97 9.03
C HIS A 86 4.06 9.23 10.35
N ASP A 87 3.32 9.72 11.32
CA ASP A 87 3.05 9.00 12.56
C ASP A 87 1.87 8.05 12.36
N ILE A 88 2.01 6.81 12.80
CA ILE A 88 0.94 5.81 12.82
C ILE A 88 0.74 5.30 14.25
N ASP A 89 -0.51 5.14 14.67
CA ASP A 89 -0.84 4.57 15.96
C ASP A 89 -1.05 3.06 15.84
N LEU A 90 -0.09 2.29 16.33
CA LEU A 90 -0.16 0.83 16.28
C LEU A 90 -1.28 0.23 17.15
N ALA A 91 -1.86 0.99 18.09
CA ALA A 91 -3.02 0.54 18.84
C ALA A 91 -4.25 0.34 17.92
N ALA A 92 -4.31 1.04 16.78
CA ALA A 92 -5.36 0.84 15.78
C ALA A 92 -5.39 -0.59 15.21
N VAL A 93 -4.26 -1.29 15.19
CA VAL A 93 -4.18 -2.69 14.75
C VAL A 93 -4.96 -3.61 15.68
N GLU A 94 -4.78 -3.46 16.98
CA GLU A 94 -5.49 -4.29 17.97
C GLU A 94 -7.00 -4.00 17.93
N THR A 95 -7.38 -2.73 17.81
CA THR A 95 -8.77 -2.33 17.66
C THR A 95 -9.39 -2.95 16.41
N ALA A 96 -8.70 -2.91 15.26
CA ALA A 96 -9.18 -3.51 14.03
C ALA A 96 -9.36 -5.03 14.14
N ARG A 97 -8.39 -5.73 14.75
CA ARG A 97 -8.45 -7.19 14.95
C ARG A 97 -9.59 -7.64 15.87
N THR A 98 -9.96 -6.77 16.81
CA THR A 98 -11.14 -7.01 17.67
C THR A 98 -12.45 -6.80 16.90
N ARG A 99 -12.50 -5.78 16.03
CA ARG A 99 -13.71 -5.45 15.25
C ARG A 99 -13.96 -6.40 14.10
N ILE A 100 -12.90 -6.80 13.39
CA ILE A 100 -12.98 -7.67 12.22
C ILE A 100 -12.02 -8.84 12.46
N ALA A 101 -12.53 -9.96 12.90
CA ALA A 101 -11.74 -11.12 13.32
C ALA A 101 -11.20 -11.95 12.13
N VAL A 102 -10.64 -11.29 11.12
CA VAL A 102 -10.13 -11.95 9.89
C VAL A 102 -9.09 -13.01 10.22
N LEU A 103 -8.10 -12.66 11.04
CA LEU A 103 -7.02 -13.59 11.41
C LEU A 103 -7.51 -14.70 12.33
N ALA A 104 -8.40 -14.40 13.28
CA ALA A 104 -8.94 -15.38 14.21
C ALA A 104 -9.88 -16.39 13.53
N ASN A 105 -10.58 -15.97 12.48
CA ASN A 105 -11.53 -16.80 11.74
C ASN A 105 -10.88 -17.53 10.55
N ARG A 106 -9.60 -17.35 10.33
CA ARG A 106 -8.90 -18.03 9.26
C ARG A 106 -8.86 -19.53 9.51
N LYS A 107 -9.22 -20.29 8.50
CA LYS A 107 -9.06 -21.76 8.50
C LYS A 107 -7.73 -22.14 7.90
N SER A 108 -7.01 -23.05 8.56
CA SER A 108 -5.87 -23.73 7.94
C SER A 108 -6.37 -24.58 6.78
N ILE A 109 -5.69 -24.51 5.67
CA ILE A 109 -5.93 -25.37 4.51
C ILE A 109 -5.00 -26.57 4.62
#